data_3d0b9b5822dac9db83c5d74c8e375e6b
#
_entry.id   3d0b9b5822dac9db83c5d74c8e375e6b
#
_cell.length_a   1.000
_cell.length_b   1.000
_cell.length_c   1.000
_cell.angle_alpha   90.00
_cell.angle_beta   90.00
_cell.angle_gamma   90.00
#
_symmetry.space_group_name_H-M   'P 1'
#
loop_
_entity.id
_entity.type
_entity.pdbx_description
1 polymer ?
#
loop_
_entity_poly.entity_id
_entity_poly.type
_entity_poly.pdbx_seq_one_letter_code
_entity_poly.pdbx_strand_id
1 'polypeptide(L)'
;GFSAFSCPELVSIAGSLSADAASKLTSFDMPKLKSLSGVNFVKLTSFSDFSIFEPFIKDNQITEPNWIVSGCKYNPTYQDMIDGKYKPAE
;
A
#
# COMPACT_ATOMS: atom_id res chain seq x y z
N GLY A 1 12.96 12.00 9.38
CA GLY A 1 12.17 11.01 8.68
C GLY A 1 12.76 10.62 7.34
N PHE A 2 12.27 9.58 6.78
CA PHE A 2 12.72 9.11 5.48
C PHE A 2 11.52 9.09 4.52
N SER A 3 11.83 9.23 3.24
CA SER A 3 10.80 9.32 2.19
C SER A 3 10.48 7.97 1.54
N ALA A 4 11.31 6.96 1.77
CA ALA A 4 11.10 5.63 1.19
C ALA A 4 11.39 4.56 2.24
N PHE A 5 10.57 3.52 2.22
CA PHE A 5 10.77 2.31 3.03
C PHE A 5 11.28 1.23 2.08
N SER A 6 12.48 0.74 2.33
CA SER A 6 13.12 -0.21 1.41
C SER A 6 13.52 -1.49 2.12
N CYS A 7 12.99 -2.60 1.64
CA CYS A 7 13.33 -3.95 2.12
C CYS A 7 13.54 -4.85 0.92
N PRO A 8 14.71 -4.73 0.25
CA PRO A 8 14.91 -5.39 -1.05
C PRO A 8 14.92 -6.91 -1.00
N GLU A 9 15.13 -7.49 0.17
CA GLU A 9 15.15 -8.95 0.31
C GLU A 9 13.89 -9.53 0.96
N LEU A 10 12.93 -8.67 1.33
CA LEU A 10 11.71 -9.12 2.01
C LEU A 10 10.82 -9.91 1.06
N VAL A 11 10.46 -11.12 1.46
CA VAL A 11 9.66 -12.04 0.64
C VAL A 11 8.22 -12.14 1.13
N SER A 12 7.98 -12.04 2.43
CA SER A 12 6.63 -12.17 2.95
C SER A 12 6.41 -11.30 4.19
N ILE A 13 5.16 -10.88 4.35
CA ILE A 13 4.69 -10.20 5.56
C ILE A 13 3.53 -11.02 6.10
N ALA A 14 3.66 -11.50 7.33
CA ALA A 14 2.59 -12.25 7.98
C ALA A 14 1.58 -11.26 8.54
N GLY A 15 0.49 -11.01 7.80
CA GLY A 15 -0.52 -10.05 8.20
C GLY A 15 -0.50 -8.79 7.36
N SER A 16 -0.79 -7.66 7.99
CA SER A 16 -0.91 -6.38 7.30
C SER A 16 0.36 -5.54 7.39
N LEU A 17 0.61 -4.78 6.34
CA LEU A 17 1.62 -3.72 6.37
C LEU A 17 0.95 -2.46 6.90
N SER A 18 1.44 -1.94 8.00
CA SER A 18 0.83 -0.78 8.67
C SER A 18 1.79 0.39 8.72
N ALA A 19 1.28 1.58 8.46
CA ALA A 19 2.02 2.82 8.64
C ALA A 19 1.06 3.93 9.05
N ASP A 20 1.48 4.76 10.00
CA ASP A 20 0.64 5.83 10.54
C ASP A 20 1.46 7.09 10.68
N ALA A 21 0.92 8.20 10.15
CA ALA A 21 1.49 9.54 10.29
C ALA A 21 2.91 9.71 9.76
N ALA A 22 3.34 8.86 8.83
CA ALA A 22 4.64 9.01 8.17
C ALA A 22 4.50 10.03 7.03
N SER A 23 4.50 11.31 7.38
CA SER A 23 4.11 12.40 6.47
C SER A 23 5.06 12.63 5.30
N LYS A 24 6.27 12.10 5.36
CA LYS A 24 7.26 12.25 4.28
C LYS A 24 7.40 11.00 3.41
N LEU A 25 6.71 9.93 3.77
CA LEU A 25 6.83 8.67 3.05
C LEU A 25 6.12 8.77 1.69
N THR A 26 6.84 8.45 0.63
CA THR A 26 6.31 8.51 -0.74
C THR A 26 6.34 7.16 -1.45
N SER A 27 7.13 6.20 -0.96
CA SER A 27 7.24 4.92 -1.65
C SER A 27 7.63 3.78 -0.72
N PHE A 28 7.24 2.58 -1.13
CA PHE A 28 7.72 1.32 -0.56
C PHE A 28 8.46 0.56 -1.65
N ASP A 29 9.65 0.06 -1.33
CA ASP A 29 10.47 -0.71 -2.25
C ASP A 29 10.67 -2.11 -1.68
N MET A 30 9.87 -3.06 -2.16
CA MET A 30 9.90 -4.44 -1.71
C MET A 30 9.74 -5.35 -2.92
N PRO A 31 10.76 -5.38 -3.82
CA PRO A 31 10.59 -6.01 -5.14
C PRO A 31 10.42 -7.53 -5.09
N LYS A 32 10.84 -8.17 -3.98
CA LYS A 32 10.73 -9.63 -3.86
C LYS A 32 9.53 -10.08 -3.04
N LEU A 33 8.68 -9.14 -2.60
CA LEU A 33 7.54 -9.47 -1.76
C LEU A 33 6.52 -10.29 -2.53
N LYS A 34 6.14 -11.44 -1.97
CA LYS A 34 5.19 -12.39 -2.57
C LYS A 34 3.93 -12.61 -1.74
N SER A 35 3.96 -12.28 -0.46
CA SER A 35 2.84 -12.51 0.45
C SER A 35 2.55 -11.29 1.28
N LEU A 36 1.30 -10.82 1.27
CA LEU A 36 0.84 -9.69 2.05
C LEU A 36 -0.67 -9.80 2.21
N SER A 37 -1.15 -9.80 3.45
CA SER A 37 -2.56 -10.05 3.72
C SER A 37 -3.40 -8.80 3.91
N GLY A 38 -2.79 -7.63 4.05
CA GLY A 38 -3.55 -6.40 4.23
C GLY A 38 -2.67 -5.16 4.23
N VAL A 39 -3.35 -4.01 4.14
CA VAL A 39 -2.71 -2.70 4.18
C VAL A 39 -3.49 -1.83 5.15
N ASN A 40 -2.77 -1.15 6.05
CA ASN A 40 -3.37 -0.21 6.98
C ASN A 40 -2.53 1.05 6.99
N PHE A 41 -2.88 1.99 6.12
CA PHE A 41 -2.16 3.25 5.98
C PHE A 41 -3.04 4.40 6.42
N VAL A 42 -2.56 5.15 7.40
CA VAL A 42 -3.31 6.27 7.96
C VAL A 42 -2.40 7.51 8.00
N LYS A 43 -2.88 8.61 7.44
CA LYS A 43 -2.19 9.90 7.47
C LYS A 43 -0.82 9.91 6.82
N LEU A 44 -0.65 9.16 5.73
CA LEU A 44 0.56 9.23 4.91
C LEU A 44 0.37 10.35 3.88
N THR A 45 0.52 11.58 4.31
CA THR A 45 0.10 12.75 3.55
C THR A 45 0.92 13.03 2.28
N SER A 46 2.01 12.29 2.08
CA SER A 46 2.81 12.37 0.84
C SER A 46 2.72 11.11 -0.02
N PHE A 47 1.97 10.10 0.43
CA PHE A 47 1.90 8.82 -0.27
C PHE A 47 0.66 8.76 -1.15
N SER A 48 0.86 8.47 -2.44
CA SER A 48 -0.25 8.47 -3.40
C SER A 48 -0.22 7.33 -4.42
N ASP A 49 0.89 6.58 -4.54
CA ASP A 49 1.00 5.52 -5.53
C ASP A 49 0.92 4.15 -4.84
N PHE A 50 -0.21 3.48 -5.02
CA PHE A 50 -0.49 2.18 -4.42
C PHE A 50 -0.31 1.02 -5.39
N SER A 51 0.35 1.26 -6.52
CA SER A 51 0.47 0.25 -7.59
C SER A 51 1.14 -1.04 -7.13
N ILE A 52 2.07 -0.98 -6.18
CA ILE A 52 2.76 -2.19 -5.71
C ILE A 52 1.83 -3.16 -4.99
N PHE A 53 0.67 -2.69 -4.53
CA PHE A 53 -0.29 -3.54 -3.81
C PHE A 53 -1.33 -4.18 -4.72
N GLU A 54 -1.43 -3.74 -5.97
CA GLU A 54 -2.42 -4.27 -6.91
C GLU A 54 -2.31 -5.79 -7.11
N PRO A 55 -1.11 -6.35 -7.30
CA PRO A 55 -1.01 -7.80 -7.49
C PRO A 55 -1.57 -8.62 -6.33
N PHE A 56 -1.43 -8.11 -5.11
CA PHE A 56 -1.93 -8.82 -3.93
C PHE A 56 -3.46 -8.77 -3.84
N ILE A 57 -4.07 -7.73 -4.37
CA ILE A 57 -5.53 -7.62 -4.44
C ILE A 57 -6.06 -8.54 -5.54
N LYS A 58 -5.43 -8.53 -6.72
CA LYS A 58 -5.84 -9.40 -7.82
C LYS A 58 -5.65 -10.87 -7.52
N ASP A 59 -4.66 -11.20 -6.69
CA ASP A 59 -4.38 -12.57 -6.27
C ASP A 59 -5.22 -13.01 -5.07
N ASN A 60 -6.14 -12.16 -4.60
CA ASN A 60 -7.01 -12.40 -3.45
C ASN A 60 -6.27 -12.59 -2.12
N GLN A 61 -5.04 -12.09 -2.02
CA GLN A 61 -4.30 -12.10 -0.76
C GLN A 61 -4.79 -11.00 0.18
N ILE A 62 -5.04 -9.80 -0.35
CA ILE A 62 -5.62 -8.70 0.41
C ILE A 62 -7.11 -8.67 0.11
N THR A 63 -7.93 -8.86 1.14
CA THR A 63 -9.39 -8.80 1.01
C THR A 63 -9.91 -7.46 1.48
N GLU A 64 -11.15 -7.14 1.11
CA GLU A 64 -11.72 -5.81 1.37
C GLU A 64 -11.63 -5.36 2.84
N PRO A 65 -11.98 -6.20 3.83
CA PRO A 65 -11.90 -5.78 5.24
C PRO A 65 -10.49 -5.43 5.70
N ASN A 66 -9.48 -5.91 4.98
CA ASN A 66 -8.08 -5.69 5.33
C ASN A 66 -7.43 -4.57 4.51
N TRP A 67 -8.23 -3.84 3.74
CA TRP A 67 -7.75 -2.68 2.99
C TRP A 67 -8.20 -1.43 3.71
N ILE A 68 -7.27 -0.80 4.44
CA ILE A 68 -7.57 0.38 5.27
C ILE A 68 -6.63 1.50 4.84
N VAL A 69 -7.19 2.52 4.18
CA VAL A 69 -6.42 3.66 3.70
C VAL A 69 -7.22 4.92 4.00
N SER A 70 -6.65 5.83 4.78
CA SER A 70 -7.32 7.09 5.09
C SER A 70 -6.31 8.18 5.40
N GLY A 71 -6.66 9.43 5.09
CA GLY A 71 -5.80 10.58 5.39
C GLY A 71 -4.51 10.64 4.61
N CYS A 72 -4.36 9.83 3.57
CA CYS A 72 -3.19 9.86 2.69
C CYS A 72 -3.37 10.92 1.60
N LYS A 73 -2.32 11.18 0.84
CA LYS A 73 -2.41 12.13 -0.27
C LYS A 73 -3.43 11.66 -1.32
N TYR A 74 -3.51 10.35 -1.55
CA TYR A 74 -4.54 9.72 -2.36
C TYR A 74 -5.06 8.54 -1.57
N ASN A 75 -6.37 8.30 -1.60
CA ASN A 75 -7.00 7.27 -0.78
C ASN A 75 -7.89 6.39 -1.66
N PRO A 76 -7.29 5.44 -2.41
CA PRO A 76 -8.09 4.54 -3.22
C PRO A 76 -8.90 3.59 -2.36
N THR A 77 -10.14 3.32 -2.76
CA THR A 77 -10.94 2.29 -2.12
C THR A 77 -10.47 0.93 -2.63
N TYR A 78 -10.95 -0.14 -1.99
CA TYR A 78 -10.67 -1.49 -2.46
C TYR A 78 -11.14 -1.67 -3.91
N GLN A 79 -12.34 -1.16 -4.22
CA GLN A 79 -12.87 -1.22 -5.59
C GLN A 79 -12.02 -0.41 -6.57
N ASP A 80 -11.52 0.75 -6.14
CA ASP A 80 -10.59 1.52 -6.97
C ASP A 80 -9.37 0.69 -7.36
N MET A 81 -8.83 -0.08 -6.41
CA MET A 81 -7.69 -0.94 -6.67
C MET A 81 -8.02 -2.02 -7.69
N ILE A 82 -9.21 -2.62 -7.56
CA ILE A 82 -9.67 -3.62 -8.54
C ILE A 82 -9.78 -3.00 -9.94
N ASP A 83 -10.23 -1.75 -10.01
CA ASP A 83 -10.46 -1.04 -11.27
C ASP A 83 -9.19 -0.43 -11.87
N GLY A 84 -8.04 -0.64 -11.25
CA GLY A 84 -6.77 -0.10 -11.74
C GLY A 84 -6.52 1.34 -11.37
N LYS A 85 -7.28 1.89 -10.41
CA LYS A 85 -7.17 3.29 -9.98
C LYS A 85 -6.30 3.41 -8.73
N TYR A 86 -5.10 2.86 -8.79
CA TYR A 86 -4.21 2.76 -7.62
C TYR A 86 -3.31 3.98 -7.43
N LYS A 87 -3.43 5.00 -8.28
CA LYS A 87 -2.74 6.28 -8.13
C LYS A 87 -3.64 7.37 -8.72
N PRO A 88 -3.40 8.65 -8.36
CA PRO A 88 -4.24 9.74 -8.87
C PRO A 88 -4.21 9.82 -10.39
N ALA A 89 -5.32 10.24 -10.97
CA ALA A 89 -5.37 10.53 -12.40
C ALA A 89 -4.46 11.72 -12.71
N GLU A 90 -3.75 11.62 -13.82
CA GLU A 90 -2.86 12.69 -14.28
C GLU A 90 -3.59 13.68 -15.16
#